data_4e68b0125a3b184bcccfa464af624a8a
#
_entry.id   4e68b0125a3b184bcccfa464af624a8a
#
_cell.length_a   1.000
_cell.length_b   1.000
_cell.length_c   1.000
_cell.angle_alpha   90.00
_cell.angle_beta   90.00
_cell.angle_gamma   90.00
#
_symmetry.space_group_name_H-M   'P 1'
#
loop_
_entity.id
_entity.type
_entity.pdbx_description
1 polymer ?
#
loop_
_entity_poly.entity_id
_entity_poly.type
_entity_poly.pdbx_seq_one_letter_code
_entity_poly.pdbx_strand_id
1 'polypeptide(L)'
;MKRCDWANGNELEKSYHDKEWGVAIHDDRSLFEFLVLEGAQAGLSWSTILRKREGYRKAFDNFDARKISKYSENAVSQLLTNSEIIRNRLKINATITNARAFLQVQKEFGSFDNYIWQFVHGRPVQNTWKRITDIPSSTPESDAMSKDLIKRGFKFVGTTICYAFMQAVGMVNDHVVDCFRYEELKNKRKA
;
A
#
# COMPACT_ATOMS: atom_id res chain seq x y z
N MET A 1 -15.89 -11.52 17.81
CA MET A 1 -15.05 -12.04 16.71
C MET A 1 -13.60 -11.76 17.06
N LYS A 2 -12.70 -12.74 16.87
CA LYS A 2 -11.26 -12.54 17.07
C LYS A 2 -10.64 -11.84 15.87
N ARG A 3 -9.84 -10.79 16.13
CA ARG A 3 -9.07 -10.03 15.14
C ARG A 3 -7.58 -10.28 15.30
N CYS A 4 -6.79 -9.87 14.34
CA CYS A 4 -5.35 -9.73 14.54
C CYS A 4 -5.09 -8.67 15.63
N ASP A 5 -4.13 -8.92 16.52
CA ASP A 5 -3.94 -8.11 17.74
C ASP A 5 -3.68 -6.63 17.47
N TRP A 6 -2.96 -6.32 16.38
CA TRP A 6 -2.67 -4.94 15.99
C TRP A 6 -3.92 -4.09 15.69
N ALA A 7 -5.02 -4.75 15.29
CA ALA A 7 -6.26 -4.06 14.93
C ALA A 7 -7.10 -3.61 16.14
N ASN A 8 -6.68 -3.93 17.37
CA ASN A 8 -7.45 -3.63 18.57
C ASN A 8 -7.12 -2.24 19.17
N GLY A 9 -6.21 -1.47 18.55
CA GLY A 9 -5.74 -0.20 19.09
C GLY A 9 -6.78 0.93 19.06
N ASN A 10 -7.55 1.05 17.98
CA ASN A 10 -8.57 2.10 17.82
C ASN A 10 -9.58 1.73 16.73
N GLU A 11 -10.67 2.49 16.62
CA GLU A 11 -11.77 2.21 15.68
C GLU A 11 -11.36 2.33 14.19
N LEU A 12 -10.39 3.19 13.86
CA LEU A 12 -9.89 3.28 12.47
C LEU A 12 -9.13 2.01 12.08
N GLU A 13 -8.26 1.52 12.96
CA GLU A 13 -7.52 0.27 12.73
C GLU A 13 -8.46 -0.94 12.66
N LYS A 14 -9.48 -1.00 13.54
CA LYS A 14 -10.52 -2.04 13.47
C LYS A 14 -11.27 -2.00 12.14
N SER A 15 -11.74 -0.81 11.73
CA SER A 15 -12.47 -0.66 10.48
C SER A 15 -11.62 -1.03 9.27
N TYR A 16 -10.36 -0.59 9.24
CA TYR A 16 -9.41 -0.91 8.19
C TYR A 16 -9.15 -2.42 8.10
N HIS A 17 -8.86 -3.06 9.25
CA HIS A 17 -8.67 -4.51 9.33
C HIS A 17 -9.90 -5.30 8.86
N ASP A 18 -11.09 -4.89 9.30
CA ASP A 18 -12.31 -5.64 9.03
C ASP A 18 -12.82 -5.49 7.59
N LYS A 19 -12.44 -4.40 6.90
CA LYS A 19 -13.04 -4.07 5.61
C LYS A 19 -12.06 -4.04 4.44
N GLU A 20 -10.79 -3.68 4.70
CA GLU A 20 -9.83 -3.36 3.64
C GLU A 20 -8.59 -4.26 3.66
N TRP A 21 -7.92 -4.40 4.79
CA TRP A 21 -6.64 -5.11 4.87
C TRP A 21 -6.76 -6.58 4.41
N GLY A 22 -5.91 -6.98 3.47
CA GLY A 22 -5.91 -8.31 2.88
C GLY A 22 -6.97 -8.54 1.80
N VAL A 23 -7.79 -7.53 1.46
CA VAL A 23 -8.75 -7.61 0.35
C VAL A 23 -8.03 -7.34 -0.96
N ALA A 24 -8.17 -8.24 -1.95
CA ALA A 24 -7.53 -8.08 -3.25
C ALA A 24 -8.02 -6.81 -3.97
N ILE A 25 -7.09 -5.95 -4.36
CA ILE A 25 -7.33 -4.69 -5.07
C ILE A 25 -6.72 -4.81 -6.48
N HIS A 26 -7.54 -4.51 -7.49
CA HIS A 26 -7.19 -4.52 -8.91
C HIS A 26 -7.42 -3.17 -9.59
N ASP A 27 -7.84 -2.15 -8.86
CA ASP A 27 -7.97 -0.78 -9.36
C ASP A 27 -6.65 -0.03 -9.26
N ASP A 28 -6.12 0.42 -10.39
CA ASP A 28 -4.83 1.10 -10.48
C ASP A 28 -4.71 2.32 -9.58
N ARG A 29 -5.78 3.10 -9.40
CA ARG A 29 -5.77 4.28 -8.53
C ARG A 29 -5.65 3.90 -7.06
N SER A 30 -6.40 2.89 -6.63
CA SER A 30 -6.33 2.35 -5.27
C SER A 30 -4.97 1.71 -5.00
N LEU A 31 -4.40 1.00 -5.97
CA LEU A 31 -3.03 0.46 -5.87
C LEU A 31 -2.00 1.59 -5.70
N PHE A 32 -2.14 2.68 -6.46
CA PHE A 32 -1.25 3.83 -6.31
C PHE A 32 -1.44 4.54 -4.96
N GLU A 33 -2.70 4.69 -4.48
CA GLU A 33 -3.00 5.21 -3.14
C GLU A 33 -2.23 4.43 -2.07
N PHE A 34 -2.37 3.10 -2.04
CA PHE A 34 -1.69 2.28 -1.05
C PHE A 34 -0.16 2.34 -1.18
N LEU A 35 0.39 2.34 -2.39
CA LEU A 35 1.83 2.47 -2.59
C LEU A 35 2.39 3.78 -1.99
N VAL A 36 1.67 4.89 -2.18
CA VAL A 36 2.04 6.19 -1.61
C VAL A 36 1.88 6.19 -0.08
N LEU A 37 0.78 5.64 0.45
CA LEU A 37 0.51 5.63 1.89
C LEU A 37 1.50 4.75 2.66
N GLU A 38 1.87 3.58 2.13
CA GLU A 38 2.89 2.70 2.73
C GLU A 38 4.28 3.36 2.71
N GLY A 39 4.63 4.03 1.61
CA GLY A 39 5.84 4.84 1.57
C GLY A 39 5.82 6.01 2.56
N ALA A 40 4.65 6.64 2.75
CA ALA A 40 4.48 7.71 3.73
C ALA A 40 4.56 7.22 5.17
N GLN A 41 4.23 5.96 5.44
CA GLN A 41 4.33 5.35 6.77
C GLN A 41 5.78 5.21 7.28
N ALA A 42 6.77 5.15 6.41
CA ALA A 42 8.17 4.93 6.81
C ALA A 42 8.56 5.77 8.06
N GLY A 43 8.88 5.08 9.16
CA GLY A 43 9.20 5.70 10.46
C GLY A 43 8.00 6.20 11.28
N LEU A 44 6.76 5.86 10.89
CA LEU A 44 5.52 6.28 11.56
C LEU A 44 4.62 5.07 11.83
N SER A 45 3.56 5.25 12.66
CA SER A 45 2.53 4.24 12.85
C SER A 45 1.50 4.26 11.72
N TRP A 46 0.93 3.09 11.38
CA TRP A 46 -0.16 3.00 10.42
C TRP A 46 -1.40 3.81 10.86
N SER A 47 -1.69 3.82 12.15
CA SER A 47 -2.75 4.66 12.72
C SER A 47 -2.59 6.15 12.37
N THR A 48 -1.35 6.64 12.31
CA THR A 48 -1.07 8.02 11.88
C THR A 48 -1.42 8.23 10.41
N ILE A 49 -1.12 7.27 9.56
CA ILE A 49 -1.46 7.32 8.13
C ILE A 49 -2.97 7.23 7.92
N LEU A 50 -3.67 6.32 8.60
CA LEU A 50 -5.13 6.20 8.51
C LEU A 50 -5.83 7.51 8.87
N ARG A 51 -5.41 8.20 9.95
CA ARG A 51 -5.97 9.52 10.33
C ARG A 51 -5.76 10.59 9.27
N LYS A 52 -4.71 10.48 8.47
CA LYS A 52 -4.34 11.47 7.44
C LYS A 52 -4.79 11.08 6.03
N ARG A 53 -5.37 9.89 5.85
CA ARG A 53 -5.70 9.32 4.53
C ARG A 53 -6.59 10.23 3.70
N GLU A 54 -7.64 10.81 4.30
CA GLU A 54 -8.51 11.75 3.61
C GLU A 54 -7.80 13.07 3.25
N GLY A 55 -6.89 13.52 4.11
CA GLY A 55 -6.01 14.65 3.81
C GLY A 55 -5.11 14.38 2.62
N TYR A 56 -4.54 13.16 2.55
CA TYR A 56 -3.76 12.73 1.38
C TYR A 56 -4.60 12.69 0.10
N ARG A 57 -5.83 12.15 0.14
CA ARG A 57 -6.74 12.14 -1.02
C ARG A 57 -6.99 13.54 -1.54
N LYS A 58 -7.30 14.48 -0.66
CA LYS A 58 -7.52 15.90 -1.02
C LYS A 58 -6.25 16.56 -1.56
N ALA A 59 -5.12 16.34 -0.91
CA ALA A 59 -3.85 16.99 -1.21
C ALA A 59 -3.20 16.47 -2.52
N PHE A 60 -3.48 15.22 -2.89
CA PHE A 60 -2.90 14.54 -4.04
C PHE A 60 -3.94 14.18 -5.11
N ASP A 61 -4.94 15.06 -5.36
CA ASP A 61 -5.93 14.91 -6.44
C ASP A 61 -6.58 13.52 -6.50
N ASN A 62 -6.95 12.93 -5.35
CA ASN A 62 -7.45 11.56 -5.22
C ASN A 62 -6.53 10.53 -5.85
N PHE A 63 -5.23 10.70 -5.69
CA PHE A 63 -4.18 9.84 -6.24
C PHE A 63 -4.23 9.68 -7.77
N ASP A 64 -4.65 10.72 -8.49
CA ASP A 64 -4.53 10.78 -9.93
C ASP A 64 -3.05 10.97 -10.34
N ALA A 65 -2.39 9.88 -10.73
CA ALA A 65 -0.98 9.89 -11.09
C ALA A 65 -0.67 10.84 -12.25
N ARG A 66 -1.62 11.07 -13.17
CA ARG A 66 -1.42 11.99 -14.30
C ARG A 66 -1.32 13.45 -13.84
N LYS A 67 -2.10 13.82 -12.81
CA LYS A 67 -2.03 15.15 -12.20
C LYS A 67 -0.80 15.29 -11.33
N ILE A 68 -0.57 14.32 -10.42
CA ILE A 68 0.54 14.34 -9.48
C ILE A 68 1.90 14.39 -10.20
N SER A 69 2.06 13.67 -11.32
CA SER A 69 3.31 13.65 -12.10
C SER A 69 3.75 15.03 -12.62
N LYS A 70 2.81 15.99 -12.69
CA LYS A 70 3.01 17.35 -13.17
C LYS A 70 3.18 18.39 -12.05
N TYR A 71 3.15 17.99 -10.79
CA TYR A 71 3.29 18.93 -9.68
C TYR A 71 4.61 19.69 -9.78
N SER A 72 4.50 21.01 -9.64
CA SER A 72 5.62 21.96 -9.65
C SER A 72 6.22 22.12 -8.24
N GLU A 73 7.36 22.80 -8.14
CA GLU A 73 7.96 23.15 -6.86
C GLU A 73 7.03 24.03 -6.00
N ASN A 74 6.17 24.84 -6.63
CA ASN A 74 5.15 25.60 -5.91
C ASN A 74 4.12 24.67 -5.26
N ALA A 75 3.65 23.63 -5.96
CA ALA A 75 2.77 22.63 -5.37
C ALA A 75 3.44 21.88 -4.21
N VAL A 76 4.72 21.52 -4.35
CA VAL A 76 5.50 20.92 -3.25
C VAL A 76 5.55 21.84 -2.03
N SER A 77 5.79 23.14 -2.24
CA SER A 77 5.83 24.14 -1.17
C SER A 77 4.49 24.26 -0.45
N GLN A 78 3.37 24.23 -1.18
CA GLN A 78 2.03 24.23 -0.59
C GLN A 78 1.76 22.94 0.21
N LEU A 79 2.13 21.77 -0.33
CA LEU A 79 1.99 20.49 0.38
C LEU A 79 2.79 20.46 1.70
N LEU A 80 3.95 21.11 1.76
CA LEU A 80 4.76 21.20 2.98
C LEU A 80 4.10 22.03 4.09
N THR A 81 3.16 22.90 3.77
CA THR A 81 2.37 23.65 4.78
C THR A 81 1.09 22.94 5.20
N ASN A 82 0.68 21.90 4.47
CA ASN A 82 -0.57 21.19 4.73
C ASN A 82 -0.45 20.23 5.93
N SER A 83 -1.12 20.54 7.04
CA SER A 83 -1.14 19.73 8.26
C SER A 83 -1.90 18.39 8.10
N GLU A 84 -2.73 18.25 7.09
CA GLU A 84 -3.51 17.04 6.83
C GLU A 84 -2.67 15.87 6.27
N ILE A 85 -1.41 16.12 5.86
CA ILE A 85 -0.47 15.11 5.38
C ILE A 85 0.81 15.08 6.21
N ILE A 86 1.70 14.12 5.94
CA ILE A 86 3.06 14.11 6.51
C ILE A 86 3.91 15.15 5.77
N ARG A 87 4.26 16.23 6.45
CA ARG A 87 5.05 17.35 5.92
C ARG A 87 6.53 17.00 5.81
N ASN A 88 6.85 16.13 4.86
CA ASN A 88 8.22 15.68 4.59
C ASN A 88 8.51 15.83 3.10
N ARG A 89 9.46 16.70 2.75
CA ARG A 89 9.82 17.00 1.35
C ARG A 89 10.24 15.76 0.57
N LEU A 90 10.99 14.85 1.19
CA LEU A 90 11.44 13.62 0.51
C LEU A 90 10.25 12.71 0.16
N LYS A 91 9.28 12.56 1.06
CA LYS A 91 8.06 11.76 0.82
C LYS A 91 7.15 12.41 -0.23
N ILE A 92 7.00 13.73 -0.21
CA ILE A 92 6.22 14.47 -1.21
C ILE A 92 6.86 14.32 -2.59
N ASN A 93 8.17 14.56 -2.71
CA ASN A 93 8.89 14.41 -3.98
C ASN A 93 8.89 12.95 -4.47
N ALA A 94 8.97 11.99 -3.55
CA ALA A 94 8.84 10.56 -3.87
C ALA A 94 7.47 10.26 -4.49
N THR A 95 6.38 10.82 -3.96
CA THR A 95 5.03 10.65 -4.54
C THR A 95 4.96 11.12 -5.98
N ILE A 96 5.59 12.27 -6.30
CA ILE A 96 5.65 12.81 -7.67
C ILE A 96 6.49 11.90 -8.58
N THR A 97 7.65 11.46 -8.09
CA THR A 97 8.53 10.53 -8.82
C THR A 97 7.83 9.21 -9.09
N ASN A 98 7.15 8.67 -8.06
CA ASN A 98 6.39 7.43 -8.17
C ASN A 98 5.22 7.57 -9.15
N ALA A 99 4.54 8.71 -9.20
CA ALA A 99 3.49 8.96 -10.19
C ALA A 99 4.02 8.88 -11.63
N ARG A 100 5.21 9.42 -11.89
CA ARG A 100 5.85 9.34 -13.22
C ARG A 100 6.22 7.89 -13.56
N ALA A 101 6.86 7.17 -12.64
CA ALA A 101 7.23 5.78 -12.83
C ALA A 101 5.98 4.89 -13.01
N PHE A 102 4.91 5.14 -12.25
CA PHE A 102 3.63 4.46 -12.34
C PHE A 102 3.02 4.58 -13.75
N LEU A 103 3.02 5.77 -14.32
CA LEU A 103 2.53 6.01 -15.69
C LEU A 103 3.37 5.30 -16.75
N GLN A 104 4.68 5.16 -16.56
CA GLN A 104 5.54 4.37 -17.44
C GLN A 104 5.19 2.88 -17.36
N VAL A 105 4.98 2.35 -16.15
CA VAL A 105 4.54 0.97 -15.95
C VAL A 105 3.19 0.71 -16.62
N GLN A 106 2.20 1.62 -16.44
CA GLN A 106 0.92 1.49 -17.13
C GLN A 106 1.07 1.43 -18.66
N LYS A 107 1.98 2.24 -19.23
CA LYS A 107 2.25 2.25 -20.67
C LYS A 107 2.88 0.94 -21.14
N GLU A 108 3.76 0.34 -20.34
CA GLU A 108 4.49 -0.89 -20.68
C GLU A 108 3.62 -2.14 -20.52
N PHE A 109 2.83 -2.22 -19.44
CA PHE A 109 2.07 -3.42 -19.04
C PHE A 109 0.56 -3.33 -19.30
N GLY A 110 0.07 -2.20 -19.80
CA GLY A 110 -1.36 -1.92 -19.99
C GLY A 110 -2.05 -1.39 -18.73
N SER A 111 -1.65 -1.86 -17.53
CA SER A 111 -2.10 -1.36 -16.23
C SER A 111 -1.02 -1.58 -15.17
N PHE A 112 -1.12 -0.87 -14.04
CA PHE A 112 -0.27 -1.16 -12.89
C PHE A 112 -0.69 -2.47 -12.21
N ASP A 113 -1.96 -2.81 -12.26
CA ASP A 113 -2.49 -4.09 -11.81
C ASP A 113 -1.79 -5.27 -12.49
N ASN A 114 -1.77 -5.30 -13.81
CA ASN A 114 -1.08 -6.35 -14.57
C ASN A 114 0.39 -6.50 -14.18
N TYR A 115 1.06 -5.39 -13.90
CA TYR A 115 2.46 -5.40 -13.52
C TYR A 115 2.65 -5.88 -12.08
N ILE A 116 1.89 -5.35 -11.12
CA ILE A 116 2.20 -5.60 -9.71
C ILE A 116 1.80 -7.02 -9.27
N TRP A 117 0.69 -7.53 -9.78
CA TRP A 117 0.21 -8.85 -9.44
C TRP A 117 1.05 -10.01 -10.00
N GLN A 118 1.93 -9.77 -10.97
CA GLN A 118 2.84 -10.82 -11.48
C GLN A 118 3.77 -11.37 -10.38
N PHE A 119 4.13 -10.58 -9.37
CA PHE A 119 5.00 -11.00 -8.28
C PHE A 119 4.39 -12.09 -7.39
N VAL A 120 3.09 -12.30 -7.48
CA VAL A 120 2.35 -13.40 -6.82
C VAL A 120 1.57 -14.26 -7.83
N HIS A 121 2.03 -14.29 -9.08
CA HIS A 121 1.43 -15.11 -10.17
C HIS A 121 -0.07 -14.81 -10.39
N GLY A 122 -0.47 -13.55 -10.26
CA GLY A 122 -1.83 -13.05 -10.50
C GLY A 122 -2.88 -13.48 -9.47
N ARG A 123 -2.48 -14.00 -8.31
CA ARG A 123 -3.43 -14.46 -7.28
C ARG A 123 -2.86 -14.29 -5.87
N PRO A 124 -3.72 -14.02 -4.87
CA PRO A 124 -3.27 -13.88 -3.48
C PRO A 124 -2.53 -15.12 -2.97
N VAL A 125 -1.46 -14.96 -2.25
CA VAL A 125 -0.78 -16.00 -1.48
C VAL A 125 -1.52 -16.22 -0.16
N GLN A 126 -1.87 -17.47 0.13
CA GLN A 126 -2.56 -17.83 1.37
C GLN A 126 -1.54 -18.31 2.40
N ASN A 127 -1.21 -17.47 3.36
CA ASN A 127 -0.35 -17.81 4.49
C ASN A 127 -1.14 -18.48 5.63
N THR A 128 -0.45 -19.06 6.63
CA THR A 128 -1.06 -19.82 7.74
C THR A 128 -0.43 -19.45 9.08
N TRP A 129 -0.28 -18.14 9.33
CA TRP A 129 0.35 -17.61 10.54
C TRP A 129 -0.52 -17.88 11.76
N LYS A 130 0.08 -18.42 12.81
CA LYS A 130 -0.61 -18.64 14.09
C LYS A 130 -0.55 -17.44 15.01
N ARG A 131 0.52 -16.65 14.90
CA ARG A 131 0.75 -15.44 15.72
C ARG A 131 1.25 -14.33 14.83
N ILE A 132 0.98 -13.10 15.21
CA ILE A 132 1.46 -11.90 14.51
C ILE A 132 3.00 -11.84 14.44
N THR A 133 3.67 -12.38 15.47
CA THR A 133 5.13 -12.47 15.53
C THR A 133 5.73 -13.47 14.55
N ASP A 134 4.93 -14.34 13.96
CA ASP A 134 5.37 -15.33 12.97
C ASP A 134 5.42 -14.70 11.55
N ILE A 135 4.77 -13.55 11.35
CA ILE A 135 4.74 -12.83 10.07
C ILE A 135 6.13 -12.20 9.83
N PRO A 136 6.80 -12.52 8.70
CA PRO A 136 8.10 -11.95 8.40
C PRO A 136 7.99 -10.46 8.03
N SER A 137 9.10 -9.74 8.11
CA SER A 137 9.18 -8.35 7.65
C SER A 137 9.32 -8.21 6.14
N SER A 138 9.65 -9.30 5.43
CA SER A 138 9.78 -9.39 3.97
C SER A 138 9.72 -10.85 3.52
N THR A 139 9.49 -11.06 2.22
CA THR A 139 9.48 -12.37 1.56
C THR A 139 10.26 -12.29 0.24
N PRO A 140 10.62 -13.42 -0.39
CA PRO A 140 11.24 -13.40 -1.72
C PRO A 140 10.44 -12.61 -2.76
N GLU A 141 9.11 -12.65 -2.69
CA GLU A 141 8.23 -11.89 -3.59
C GLU A 141 8.34 -10.37 -3.34
N SER A 142 8.34 -9.94 -2.07
CA SER A 142 8.53 -8.51 -1.73
C SER A 142 9.93 -8.03 -2.07
N ASP A 143 10.95 -8.88 -1.96
CA ASP A 143 12.33 -8.57 -2.36
C ASP A 143 12.43 -8.37 -3.87
N ALA A 144 11.82 -9.27 -4.66
CA ALA A 144 11.76 -9.16 -6.11
C ALA A 144 10.99 -7.90 -6.55
N MET A 145 9.84 -7.65 -5.94
CA MET A 145 9.02 -6.45 -6.18
C MET A 145 9.80 -5.17 -5.87
N SER A 146 10.42 -5.09 -4.70
CA SER A 146 11.25 -3.94 -4.28
C SER A 146 12.37 -3.68 -5.27
N LYS A 147 13.12 -4.71 -5.65
CA LYS A 147 14.23 -4.61 -6.60
C LYS A 147 13.79 -4.08 -7.95
N ASP A 148 12.67 -4.56 -8.50
CA ASP A 148 12.18 -4.12 -9.80
C ASP A 148 11.59 -2.71 -9.73
N LEU A 149 10.81 -2.39 -8.70
CA LEU A 149 10.30 -1.03 -8.49
C LEU A 149 11.42 0.01 -8.36
N ILE A 150 12.48 -0.29 -7.60
CA ILE A 150 13.66 0.59 -7.47
C ILE A 150 14.32 0.78 -8.84
N LYS A 151 14.52 -0.29 -9.61
CA LYS A 151 15.09 -0.23 -10.98
C LYS A 151 14.25 0.64 -11.91
N ARG A 152 12.93 0.66 -11.75
CA ARG A 152 11.98 1.50 -12.50
C ARG A 152 11.89 2.94 -11.98
N GLY A 153 12.67 3.29 -10.95
CA GLY A 153 12.78 4.65 -10.42
C GLY A 153 11.82 5.00 -9.30
N PHE A 154 11.02 4.04 -8.80
CA PHE A 154 10.19 4.27 -7.61
C PHE A 154 11.06 4.54 -6.38
N LYS A 155 10.50 5.31 -5.44
CA LYS A 155 11.10 5.70 -4.16
C LYS A 155 10.24 5.23 -3.00
N PHE A 156 10.86 5.03 -1.84
CA PHE A 156 10.19 4.50 -0.64
C PHE A 156 9.49 3.16 -0.90
N VAL A 157 10.16 2.28 -1.61
CA VAL A 157 9.70 0.94 -1.99
C VAL A 157 10.71 -0.13 -1.56
N GLY A 158 11.30 0.02 -0.37
CA GLY A 158 12.13 -1.02 0.24
C GLY A 158 11.31 -2.29 0.51
N THR A 159 11.96 -3.44 0.66
CA THR A 159 11.28 -4.73 0.74
C THR A 159 10.22 -4.82 1.85
N THR A 160 10.49 -4.23 3.04
CA THR A 160 9.50 -4.18 4.13
C THR A 160 8.27 -3.35 3.77
N ILE A 161 8.47 -2.22 3.05
CA ILE A 161 7.36 -1.39 2.56
C ILE A 161 6.58 -2.14 1.47
N CYS A 162 7.29 -2.83 0.57
CA CYS A 162 6.65 -3.67 -0.44
C CYS A 162 5.83 -4.79 0.19
N TYR A 163 6.33 -5.43 1.26
CA TYR A 163 5.57 -6.47 1.94
C TYR A 163 4.33 -5.92 2.65
N ALA A 164 4.44 -4.77 3.32
CA ALA A 164 3.29 -4.07 3.89
C ALA A 164 2.25 -3.69 2.81
N PHE A 165 2.71 -3.20 1.66
CA PHE A 165 1.85 -2.97 0.50
C PHE A 165 1.15 -4.27 0.03
N MET A 166 1.87 -5.40 -0.09
CA MET A 166 1.28 -6.68 -0.47
C MET A 166 0.19 -7.12 0.51
N GLN A 167 0.40 -6.92 1.80
CA GLN A 167 -0.61 -7.18 2.85
C GLN A 167 -1.82 -6.26 2.68
N ALA A 168 -1.59 -4.95 2.52
CA ALA A 168 -2.65 -3.94 2.42
C ALA A 168 -3.57 -4.17 1.22
N VAL A 169 -3.00 -4.51 0.05
CA VAL A 169 -3.76 -4.71 -1.20
C VAL A 169 -4.17 -6.17 -1.46
N GLY A 170 -4.01 -7.04 -0.48
CA GLY A 170 -4.49 -8.42 -0.53
C GLY A 170 -3.71 -9.35 -1.46
N MET A 171 -2.47 -9.01 -1.84
CA MET A 171 -1.58 -9.93 -2.54
C MET A 171 -1.16 -11.11 -1.67
N VAL A 172 -1.20 -10.94 -0.36
CA VAL A 172 -1.04 -11.98 0.65
C VAL A 172 -2.18 -11.91 1.65
N ASN A 173 -2.68 -13.06 2.11
CA ASN A 173 -3.57 -13.14 3.26
C ASN A 173 -2.75 -13.44 4.52
N ASP A 174 -2.45 -12.40 5.28
CA ASP A 174 -1.65 -12.46 6.51
C ASP A 174 -2.49 -12.29 7.79
N HIS A 175 -3.81 -12.39 7.67
CA HIS A 175 -4.61 -12.58 8.87
C HIS A 175 -4.17 -13.88 9.57
N VAL A 176 -4.00 -13.82 10.89
CA VAL A 176 -3.71 -15.05 11.66
C VAL A 176 -4.86 -16.03 11.56
N VAL A 177 -4.56 -17.34 11.60
CA VAL A 177 -5.54 -18.40 11.27
C VAL A 177 -6.81 -18.41 12.14
N ASP A 178 -6.77 -17.84 13.33
CA ASP A 178 -7.91 -17.70 14.22
C ASP A 178 -8.62 -16.33 14.12
N CYS A 179 -8.17 -15.44 13.24
CA CYS A 179 -8.86 -14.21 12.88
C CYS A 179 -10.07 -14.54 11.98
N PHE A 180 -11.21 -13.89 12.24
CA PHE A 180 -12.44 -14.12 11.45
C PHE A 180 -12.25 -13.80 9.97
N ARG A 181 -11.40 -12.83 9.64
CA ARG A 181 -11.11 -12.44 8.24
C ARG A 181 -10.33 -13.50 7.48
N TYR A 182 -9.55 -14.35 8.18
CA TYR A 182 -8.72 -15.35 7.54
C TYR A 182 -9.54 -16.28 6.61
N GLU A 183 -10.60 -16.89 7.14
CA GLU A 183 -11.46 -17.80 6.35
C GLU A 183 -12.34 -17.05 5.33
N GLU A 184 -12.80 -15.85 5.65
CA GLU A 184 -13.60 -15.04 4.72
C GLU A 184 -12.81 -14.73 3.43
N LEU A 185 -11.54 -14.33 3.55
CA LEU A 185 -10.70 -14.02 2.39
C LEU A 185 -10.25 -15.27 1.65
N LYS A 186 -9.98 -16.36 2.36
CA LYS A 186 -9.66 -17.66 1.78
C LYS A 186 -10.79 -18.20 0.92
N ASN A 187 -12.04 -18.02 1.34
CA ASN A 187 -13.23 -18.56 0.67
C ASN A 187 -13.66 -17.72 -0.53
N LYS A 188 -13.40 -16.40 -0.55
CA LYS A 188 -13.62 -15.54 -1.73
C LYS A 188 -12.84 -15.98 -2.97
N ARG A 189 -11.85 -16.84 -2.82
CA ARG A 189 -11.08 -17.47 -3.91
C ARG A 189 -11.84 -18.59 -4.66
N LYS A 190 -12.91 -19.12 -4.10
CA LYS A 190 -13.62 -20.29 -4.64
C LYS A 190 -14.85 -19.92 -5.48
N ALA A 191 -15.19 -18.65 -5.54
CA ALA A 191 -16.26 -18.08 -6.35
C ALA A 191 -15.71 -17.35 -7.57
#